data_82d500f39b2f199bc602ee4e2e9aef91
#
_entry.id   82d500f39b2f199bc602ee4e2e9aef91
#
_cell.length_a   1.000
_cell.length_b   1.000
_cell.length_c   1.000
_cell.angle_alpha   90.00
_cell.angle_beta   90.00
_cell.angle_gamma   90.00
#
_symmetry.space_group_name_H-M   'P 1'
#
loop_
_entity.id
_entity.type
_entity.pdbx_description
1 polymer ?
#
loop_
_entity_poly.entity_id
_entity_poly.type
_entity_poly.pdbx_seq_one_letter_code
_entity_poly.pdbx_strand_id
1 'polypeptide(L)'
;METMQMIITILCSVLASSGLWAFISKLSEKKDVKTQMLIGLGHDRIMALGMKYIERGEITKSEYENLYNYLYQPYKKMGGNGSAERVMKEVDKLKIVSDSYS
;
A
#
# COMPACT_ATOMS: atom_id res chain seq x y z
N MET A 1 25.75 21.60 -33.67
CA MET A 1 24.72 20.58 -33.89
C MET A 1 25.27 19.16 -33.93
N GLU A 2 26.37 18.93 -34.61
CA GLU A 2 26.99 17.61 -34.65
C GLU A 2 27.45 17.15 -33.27
N THR A 3 27.93 18.06 -32.42
CA THR A 3 28.39 17.75 -31.07
C THR A 3 27.22 17.30 -30.18
N MET A 4 26.07 17.95 -30.30
CA MET A 4 24.89 17.56 -29.54
C MET A 4 24.33 16.21 -29.95
N GLN A 5 24.34 15.93 -31.29
CA GLN A 5 23.92 14.61 -31.79
C GLN A 5 24.86 13.50 -31.30
N MET A 6 26.17 13.78 -31.31
CA MET A 6 27.16 12.82 -30.79
C MET A 6 26.94 12.54 -29.29
N ILE A 7 26.70 13.57 -28.50
CA ILE A 7 26.44 13.44 -27.08
C ILE A 7 25.15 12.64 -26.82
N ILE A 8 24.10 12.93 -27.59
CA ILE A 8 22.82 12.22 -27.49
C ILE A 8 23.00 10.75 -27.90
N THR A 9 23.75 10.48 -28.97
CA THR A 9 24.01 9.12 -29.42
C THR A 9 24.82 8.33 -28.39
N ILE A 10 25.84 8.94 -27.80
CA ILE A 10 26.65 8.32 -26.76
C ILE A 10 25.81 8.06 -25.52
N LEU A 11 24.99 9.01 -25.10
CA LEU A 11 24.09 8.85 -23.98
C LEU A 11 23.08 7.73 -24.21
N CYS A 12 22.49 7.67 -25.40
CA CYS A 12 21.56 6.60 -25.77
C CYS A 12 22.25 5.24 -25.78
N SER A 13 23.49 5.17 -26.28
CA SER A 13 24.25 3.93 -26.34
C SER A 13 24.59 3.43 -24.92
N VAL A 14 25.02 4.32 -24.04
CA VAL A 14 25.30 3.98 -22.63
C VAL A 14 24.05 3.54 -21.92
N LEU A 15 22.93 4.23 -22.13
CA LEU A 15 21.64 3.88 -21.52
C LEU A 15 21.09 2.58 -22.09
N ALA A 16 21.33 2.30 -23.38
CA ALA A 16 20.86 1.08 -24.03
C ALA A 16 21.68 -0.15 -23.65
N SER A 17 22.94 0.00 -23.21
CA SER A 17 23.78 -1.15 -22.89
C SER A 17 23.52 -1.72 -21.49
N SER A 18 24.26 -1.36 -20.48
CA SER A 18 24.11 -1.96 -19.14
C SER A 18 23.59 -1.00 -18.10
N GLY A 19 23.80 0.30 -18.29
CA GLY A 19 23.41 1.30 -17.31
C GLY A 19 21.91 1.44 -17.13
N LEU A 20 21.15 1.38 -18.24
CA LEU A 20 19.70 1.49 -18.18
C LEU A 20 19.07 0.32 -17.42
N TRP A 21 19.57 -0.90 -17.69
CA TRP A 21 19.06 -2.10 -17.06
C TRP A 21 19.30 -2.08 -15.54
N ALA A 22 20.52 -1.70 -15.14
CA ALA A 22 20.85 -1.56 -13.72
C ALA A 22 20.01 -0.48 -13.05
N PHE A 23 19.75 0.63 -13.75
CA PHE A 23 18.92 1.71 -13.24
C PHE A 23 17.46 1.28 -13.04
N ILE A 24 16.91 0.56 -14.01
CA ILE A 24 15.55 0.02 -13.93
C ILE A 24 15.46 -0.99 -12.78
N SER A 25 16.46 -1.86 -12.63
CA SER A 25 16.50 -2.83 -11.53
C SER A 25 16.51 -2.14 -10.18
N LYS A 26 17.30 -1.09 -10.03
CA LYS A 26 17.34 -0.31 -8.77
C LYS A 26 16.00 0.37 -8.48
N LEU A 27 15.34 0.91 -9.49
CA LEU A 27 14.02 1.51 -9.31
C LEU A 27 12.98 0.45 -8.91
N SER A 28 13.05 -0.74 -9.50
CA SER A 28 12.17 -1.85 -9.15
C SER A 28 12.39 -2.29 -7.71
N GLU A 29 13.65 -2.43 -7.28
CA GLU A 29 13.98 -2.79 -5.91
C GLU A 29 13.44 -1.76 -4.91
N LYS A 30 13.63 -0.47 -5.18
CA LYS A 30 13.09 0.59 -4.33
C LYS A 30 11.58 0.56 -4.26
N LYS A 31 10.92 0.25 -5.36
CA LYS A 31 9.47 0.14 -5.42
C LYS A 31 8.98 -1.03 -4.57
N ASP A 32 9.66 -2.17 -4.65
CA ASP A 32 9.33 -3.36 -3.86
C ASP A 32 9.49 -3.09 -2.36
N VAL A 33 10.58 -2.45 -1.95
CA VAL A 33 10.83 -2.11 -0.55
C VAL A 33 9.74 -1.16 -0.04
N LYS A 34 9.39 -0.13 -0.80
CA LYS A 34 8.33 0.79 -0.43
C LYS A 34 6.98 0.08 -0.31
N THR A 35 6.68 -0.80 -1.25
CA THR A 35 5.43 -1.56 -1.23
C THR A 35 5.36 -2.46 -0.01
N GLN A 36 6.44 -3.18 0.30
CA GLN A 36 6.51 -4.03 1.49
C GLN A 36 6.35 -3.22 2.78
N MET A 37 6.98 -2.06 2.84
CA MET A 37 6.86 -1.18 3.99
C MET A 37 5.43 -0.67 4.17
N LEU A 38 4.77 -0.27 3.07
CA LEU A 38 3.38 0.16 3.10
C LEU A 38 2.44 -0.98 3.50
N ILE A 39 2.70 -2.19 3.01
CA ILE A 39 1.94 -3.38 3.42
C ILE A 39 2.09 -3.63 4.91
N GLY A 40 3.32 -3.54 5.44
CA GLY A 40 3.58 -3.71 6.87
C GLY A 40 2.88 -2.65 7.72
N LEU A 41 2.98 -1.39 7.33
CA LEU A 41 2.31 -0.29 8.03
C LEU A 41 0.79 -0.43 7.96
N GLY A 42 0.27 -0.78 6.79
CA GLY A 42 -1.16 -1.03 6.60
C GLY A 42 -1.65 -2.19 7.46
N HIS A 43 -0.89 -3.29 7.48
CA HIS A 43 -1.20 -4.44 8.32
C HIS A 43 -1.30 -4.04 9.79
N ASP A 44 -0.28 -3.36 10.30
CA ASP A 44 -0.26 -2.93 11.70
C ASP A 44 -1.43 -2.02 12.03
N ARG A 45 -1.74 -1.09 11.13
CA ARG A 45 -2.84 -0.15 11.35
C ARG A 45 -4.19 -0.86 11.34
N ILE A 46 -4.40 -1.77 10.39
CA ILE A 46 -5.64 -2.56 10.29
C ILE A 46 -5.80 -3.42 11.55
N MET A 47 -4.73 -4.08 11.99
CA MET A 47 -4.76 -4.91 13.18
C MET A 47 -5.08 -4.08 14.42
N ALA A 48 -4.40 -2.95 14.60
CA ALA A 48 -4.60 -2.08 15.76
C ALA A 48 -6.03 -1.55 15.83
N LEU A 49 -6.54 -1.01 14.73
CA LEU A 49 -7.89 -0.46 14.68
C LEU A 49 -8.94 -1.56 14.77
N GLY A 50 -8.75 -2.66 14.05
CA GLY A 50 -9.68 -3.79 14.07
C GLY A 50 -9.83 -4.37 15.47
N MET A 51 -8.71 -4.61 16.14
CA MET A 51 -8.75 -5.14 17.52
C MET A 51 -9.42 -4.16 18.48
N LYS A 52 -9.17 -2.86 18.30
CA LYS A 52 -9.83 -1.84 19.13
C LYS A 52 -11.34 -1.90 18.99
N TYR A 53 -11.84 -2.04 17.76
CA TYR A 53 -13.28 -2.09 17.52
C TYR A 53 -13.89 -3.40 18.01
N ILE A 54 -13.18 -4.51 17.83
CA ILE A 54 -13.62 -5.82 18.33
C ILE A 54 -13.73 -5.81 19.85
N GLU A 55 -12.76 -5.23 20.54
CA GLU A 55 -12.79 -5.11 22.01
C GLU A 55 -13.95 -4.22 22.48
N ARG A 56 -14.23 -3.16 21.73
CA ARG A 56 -15.35 -2.28 22.06
C ARG A 56 -16.70 -2.95 21.79
N GLY A 57 -16.75 -3.91 20.87
CA GLY A 57 -17.96 -4.67 20.53
C GLY A 57 -18.88 -4.00 19.53
N GLU A 58 -18.53 -2.82 19.03
CA GLU A 58 -19.32 -2.11 18.03
C GLU A 58 -18.42 -1.20 17.20
N ILE A 59 -18.89 -0.77 16.04
CA ILE A 59 -18.14 0.09 15.14
C ILE A 59 -19.12 1.12 14.53
N THR A 60 -18.68 2.37 14.40
CA THR A 60 -19.49 3.37 13.73
C THR A 60 -19.37 3.20 12.22
N LYS A 61 -20.34 3.74 11.50
CA LYS A 61 -20.32 3.69 10.04
C LYS A 61 -19.07 4.35 9.46
N SER A 62 -18.69 5.53 9.98
CA SER A 62 -17.48 6.23 9.54
C SER A 62 -16.23 5.42 9.82
N GLU A 63 -16.13 4.80 10.97
CA GLU A 63 -14.99 3.95 11.33
C GLU A 63 -14.88 2.76 10.40
N TYR A 64 -16.00 2.12 10.10
CA TYR A 64 -16.02 0.98 9.18
C TYR A 64 -15.59 1.40 7.76
N GLU A 65 -16.13 2.51 7.26
CA GLU A 65 -15.76 3.02 5.94
C GLU A 65 -14.28 3.37 5.86
N ASN A 66 -13.74 4.01 6.90
CA ASN A 66 -12.31 4.34 6.95
C ASN A 66 -11.45 3.09 6.96
N LEU A 67 -11.79 2.11 7.79
CA LEU A 67 -11.03 0.88 7.88
C LEU A 67 -11.11 0.08 6.58
N TYR A 68 -12.29 -0.08 6.02
CA TYR A 68 -12.51 -0.90 4.84
C TYR A 68 -11.99 -0.21 3.56
N ASN A 69 -12.43 1.03 3.31
CA ASN A 69 -12.16 1.69 2.03
C ASN A 69 -10.77 2.30 1.94
N TYR A 70 -10.25 2.85 3.03
CA TYR A 70 -8.99 3.60 3.00
C TYR A 70 -7.79 2.80 3.50
N LEU A 71 -8.00 1.72 4.24
CA LEU A 71 -6.91 0.89 4.74
C LEU A 71 -6.93 -0.52 4.13
N TYR A 72 -8.02 -1.24 4.30
CA TYR A 72 -8.08 -2.64 3.90
C TYR A 72 -8.07 -2.84 2.38
N GLN A 73 -8.86 -2.08 1.63
CA GLN A 73 -8.92 -2.20 0.19
C GLN A 73 -7.57 -1.94 -0.49
N PRO A 74 -6.87 -0.81 -0.17
CA PRO A 74 -5.53 -0.61 -0.72
C PRO A 74 -4.53 -1.67 -0.28
N TYR A 75 -4.61 -2.11 0.98
CA TYR A 75 -3.75 -3.16 1.51
C TYR A 75 -3.92 -4.47 0.72
N LYS A 76 -5.15 -4.87 0.46
CA LYS A 76 -5.46 -6.06 -0.32
C LYS A 76 -4.95 -5.94 -1.75
N LYS A 77 -5.14 -4.78 -2.38
CA LYS A 77 -4.66 -4.52 -3.73
C LYS A 77 -3.15 -4.58 -3.86
N MET A 78 -2.42 -4.24 -2.80
CA MET A 78 -0.96 -4.33 -2.77
C MET A 78 -0.44 -5.74 -2.48
N GLY A 79 -1.33 -6.70 -2.28
CA GLY A 79 -0.94 -8.08 -2.00
C GLY A 79 -0.80 -8.41 -0.53
N GLY A 80 -1.50 -7.69 0.35
CA GLY A 80 -1.49 -7.96 1.78
C GLY A 80 -2.01 -9.36 2.11
N ASN A 81 -1.53 -9.90 3.22
CA ASN A 81 -1.81 -11.29 3.61
C ASN A 81 -3.12 -11.48 4.38
N GLY A 82 -3.42 -12.74 4.73
CA GLY A 82 -4.68 -13.13 5.33
C GLY A 82 -4.92 -12.74 6.78
N SER A 83 -3.91 -12.24 7.50
CA SER A 83 -4.10 -11.85 8.91
C SER A 83 -5.05 -10.67 9.04
N ALA A 84 -4.87 -9.66 8.19
CA ALA A 84 -5.77 -8.51 8.17
C ALA A 84 -7.17 -8.93 7.71
N GLU A 85 -7.26 -9.88 6.78
CA GLU A 85 -8.54 -10.42 6.33
C GLU A 85 -9.32 -11.06 7.49
N ARG A 86 -8.63 -11.82 8.33
CA ARG A 86 -9.26 -12.43 9.50
C ARG A 86 -9.81 -11.39 10.45
N VAL A 87 -9.05 -10.34 10.71
CA VAL A 87 -9.50 -9.23 11.57
C VAL A 87 -10.71 -8.54 10.94
N MET A 88 -10.69 -8.31 9.63
CA MET A 88 -11.82 -7.69 8.93
C MET A 88 -13.07 -8.55 9.01
N LYS A 89 -12.95 -9.87 8.94
CA LYS A 89 -14.08 -10.77 9.10
C LYS A 89 -14.72 -10.63 10.48
N GLU A 90 -13.91 -10.49 11.52
CA GLU A 90 -14.41 -10.27 12.86
C GLU A 90 -15.05 -8.88 13.01
N VAL A 91 -14.45 -7.87 12.39
CA VAL A 91 -15.02 -6.51 12.34
C VAL A 91 -16.37 -6.51 11.62
N ASP A 92 -16.50 -7.29 10.54
CA ASP A 92 -17.76 -7.40 9.80
C ASP A 92 -18.91 -7.97 10.62
N LYS A 93 -18.61 -8.71 11.68
CA LYS A 93 -19.61 -9.25 12.60
C LYS A 93 -20.07 -8.24 13.64
N LEU A 94 -19.35 -7.12 13.78
CA LEU A 94 -19.69 -6.11 14.77
C LEU A 94 -20.96 -5.35 14.37
N LYS A 95 -21.69 -4.90 15.39
CA LYS A 95 -22.86 -4.06 15.18
C LYS A 95 -22.39 -2.69 14.66
N ILE A 96 -22.94 -2.26 13.53
CA ILE A 96 -22.66 -0.95 12.99
C ILE A 96 -23.65 0.03 13.62
N VAL A 97 -23.10 1.02 14.33
CA VAL A 97 -23.90 2.05 15.00
C VAL A 97 -23.75 3.37 14.24
N SER A 98 -24.75 4.23 14.33
CA SER A 98 -24.68 5.53 13.69
C SER A 98 -23.69 6.44 14.40
N ASP A 99 -23.09 7.37 13.63
CA ASP A 99 -22.16 8.33 14.20
C ASP A 99 -22.91 9.35 15.03
N SER A 100 -22.88 9.16 16.34
CA SER A 100 -23.59 10.03 17.25
C SER A 100 -22.94 11.40 17.45
N TYR A 101 -21.82 11.62 16.78
CA TYR A 101 -21.05 12.89 16.87
C TYR A 101 -21.29 13.84 15.72
N SER A 102 -22.06 13.44 14.77
CA SER A 102 -22.33 14.26 13.58
C SER A 102 -23.57 15.09 13.73
#